data_3d358fad400e59d5f30e64a377e16337
#
_entry.id   3d358fad400e59d5f30e64a377e16337
#
_cell.length_a   1.000
_cell.length_b   1.000
_cell.length_c   1.000
_cell.angle_alpha   90.00
_cell.angle_beta   90.00
_cell.angle_gamma   90.00
#
_symmetry.space_group_name_H-M   'P 1'
#
loop_
_entity.id
_entity.type
_entity.pdbx_description
1 polymer ?
#
loop_
_entity_poly.entity_id
_entity_poly.type
_entity_poly.pdbx_seq_one_letter_code
_entity_poly.pdbx_strand_id
1 'polypeptide(L)'
;MSAGRFAGKTAIVTGSGRERGLGQGILQRLADEGANCVVSDREIDGEAEGVADELRGRGAEVVAIACDVADAGQCRALIAQAVERFGGVDVLVNNAGIGFKMRPLLEVDTADEWDEVIAVNLSGAFYCTQAAARAMVERGRGGRIVNIASQAAKTGFPHLPAYVSSKHGMVGLTRAAAVELGQHGITVNAVCPNHVTTGLGAQQNAYFSKLLGFASVEDYLAGMAAKNPMGRPGLPTDTAAAVAWLASEEAVYVTGEALNVSGGEEMH
;
A
#
# COMPACT_ATOMS: atom_id res chain seq x y z
N MET A 1 -19.89 -13.87 -19.69
CA MET A 1 -18.59 -13.39 -19.17
C MET A 1 -18.39 -14.06 -17.82
N SER A 2 -17.23 -14.65 -17.53
CA SER A 2 -16.95 -15.19 -16.19
C SER A 2 -16.97 -14.04 -15.19
N ALA A 3 -17.52 -14.27 -13.98
CA ALA A 3 -17.43 -13.29 -12.89
C ALA A 3 -15.95 -12.98 -12.62
N GLY A 4 -15.61 -11.72 -12.36
CA GLY A 4 -14.25 -11.33 -12.02
C GLY A 4 -13.77 -12.02 -10.74
N ARG A 5 -12.43 -12.11 -10.53
CA ARG A 5 -11.83 -12.80 -9.36
C ARG A 5 -12.31 -12.26 -8.02
N PHE A 6 -12.74 -10.99 -7.97
CA PHE A 6 -13.22 -10.31 -6.78
C PHE A 6 -14.72 -10.02 -6.79
N ALA A 7 -15.49 -10.69 -7.66
CA ALA A 7 -16.94 -10.49 -7.71
C ALA A 7 -17.60 -10.74 -6.33
N GLY A 8 -18.27 -9.70 -5.81
CA GLY A 8 -18.93 -9.73 -4.50
C GLY A 8 -17.99 -9.65 -3.30
N LYS A 9 -16.67 -9.43 -3.50
CA LYS A 9 -15.70 -9.20 -2.43
C LYS A 9 -15.53 -7.72 -2.16
N THR A 10 -15.27 -7.37 -0.92
CA THR A 10 -15.02 -5.98 -0.48
C THR A 10 -13.55 -5.75 -0.25
N ALA A 11 -12.99 -4.74 -0.94
CA ALA A 11 -11.60 -4.34 -0.84
C ALA A 11 -11.46 -2.92 -0.25
N ILE A 12 -10.65 -2.78 0.79
CA ILE A 12 -10.27 -1.51 1.40
C ILE A 12 -8.82 -1.21 1.00
N VAL A 13 -8.56 -0.03 0.46
CA VAL A 13 -7.19 0.45 0.22
C VAL A 13 -6.99 1.78 0.94
N THR A 14 -6.10 1.83 1.91
CA THR A 14 -5.78 3.06 2.65
C THR A 14 -4.86 3.97 1.83
N GLY A 15 -5.00 5.30 1.97
CA GLY A 15 -4.21 6.26 1.19
C GLY A 15 -4.47 6.16 -0.31
N SER A 16 -5.73 5.98 -0.71
CA SER A 16 -6.12 5.74 -2.09
C SER A 16 -6.87 6.89 -2.75
N GLY A 17 -7.06 8.01 -2.05
CA GLY A 17 -7.79 9.17 -2.53
C GLY A 17 -6.98 10.12 -3.41
N ARG A 18 -5.80 9.73 -3.89
CA ARG A 18 -4.95 10.59 -4.73
C ARG A 18 -4.88 10.07 -6.15
N GLU A 19 -5.20 10.96 -7.12
CA GLU A 19 -5.09 10.65 -8.54
C GLU A 19 -3.66 10.26 -8.92
N ARG A 20 -3.54 9.30 -9.83
CA ARG A 20 -2.26 8.73 -10.26
C ARG A 20 -1.41 8.17 -9.11
N GLY A 21 -2.03 7.99 -7.95
CA GLY A 21 -1.43 7.33 -6.80
C GLY A 21 -1.40 5.81 -6.96
N LEU A 22 -0.55 5.17 -6.18
CA LEU A 22 -0.47 3.70 -6.17
C LEU A 22 -1.77 3.08 -5.66
N GLY A 23 -2.39 3.68 -4.62
CA GLY A 23 -3.65 3.22 -4.05
C GLY A 23 -4.81 3.26 -5.05
N GLN A 24 -4.91 4.33 -5.86
CA GLN A 24 -5.88 4.40 -6.96
C GLN A 24 -5.66 3.27 -7.97
N GLY A 25 -4.41 3.07 -8.43
CA GLY A 25 -4.11 2.01 -9.39
C GLY A 25 -4.44 0.60 -8.87
N ILE A 26 -4.27 0.37 -7.56
CA ILE A 26 -4.68 -0.87 -6.91
C ILE A 26 -6.20 -1.02 -6.92
N LEU A 27 -6.94 0.02 -6.51
CA LEU A 27 -8.41 0.00 -6.53
C LEU A 27 -8.98 -0.19 -7.93
N GLN A 28 -8.42 0.50 -8.94
CA GLN A 28 -8.81 0.31 -10.34
C GLN A 28 -8.70 -1.15 -10.77
N ARG A 29 -7.58 -1.80 -10.44
CA ARG A 29 -7.37 -3.20 -10.77
C ARG A 29 -8.37 -4.12 -10.06
N LEU A 30 -8.65 -3.90 -8.77
CA LEU A 30 -9.59 -4.70 -8.02
C LEU A 30 -11.04 -4.46 -8.49
N ALA A 31 -11.40 -3.22 -8.82
CA ALA A 31 -12.70 -2.86 -9.40
C ALA A 31 -12.94 -3.50 -10.76
N ASP A 32 -11.95 -3.45 -11.67
CA ASP A 32 -12.02 -4.08 -12.99
C ASP A 32 -12.22 -5.60 -12.90
N GLU A 33 -11.88 -6.20 -11.75
CA GLU A 33 -12.08 -7.62 -11.46
C GLU A 33 -13.30 -7.89 -10.54
N GLY A 34 -14.15 -6.88 -10.32
CA GLY A 34 -15.48 -7.02 -9.72
C GLY A 34 -15.57 -6.76 -8.22
N ALA A 35 -14.54 -6.18 -7.58
CA ALA A 35 -14.59 -5.83 -6.17
C ALA A 35 -15.52 -4.65 -5.88
N ASN A 36 -16.20 -4.70 -4.73
CA ASN A 36 -16.70 -3.51 -4.05
C ASN A 36 -15.52 -2.76 -3.45
N CYS A 37 -15.43 -1.46 -3.63
CA CYS A 37 -14.25 -0.67 -3.30
C CYS A 37 -14.50 0.33 -2.17
N VAL A 38 -13.58 0.39 -1.23
CA VAL A 38 -13.50 1.44 -0.21
C VAL A 38 -12.29 2.32 -0.53
N VAL A 39 -12.56 3.54 -1.02
CA VAL A 39 -11.57 4.61 -1.12
C VAL A 39 -11.36 5.18 0.27
N SER A 40 -10.14 5.20 0.77
CA SER A 40 -9.84 5.79 2.08
C SER A 40 -8.60 6.65 2.03
N ASP A 41 -8.73 7.86 2.55
CA ASP A 41 -7.64 8.80 2.74
C ASP A 41 -7.87 9.61 4.02
N ARG A 42 -6.88 10.38 4.47
CA ARG A 42 -6.99 11.20 5.67
C ARG A 42 -8.18 12.17 5.59
N GLU A 43 -8.44 12.71 4.41
CA GLU A 43 -9.57 13.56 4.10
C GLU A 43 -10.21 13.05 2.79
N ILE A 44 -11.55 13.14 2.72
CA ILE A 44 -12.28 12.92 1.48
C ILE A 44 -12.56 14.28 0.87
N ASP A 45 -11.59 14.74 0.10
CA ASP A 45 -11.65 15.97 -0.68
C ASP A 45 -12.14 15.70 -2.11
N GLY A 46 -12.14 16.74 -2.96
CA GLY A 46 -12.57 16.61 -4.35
C GLY A 46 -11.76 15.64 -5.19
N GLU A 47 -10.46 15.43 -4.84
CA GLU A 47 -9.62 14.44 -5.53
C GLU A 47 -10.01 13.01 -5.14
N ALA A 48 -10.24 12.77 -3.84
CA ALA A 48 -10.69 11.47 -3.35
C ALA A 48 -12.09 11.08 -3.87
N GLU A 49 -13.01 12.06 -3.95
CA GLU A 49 -14.33 11.84 -4.60
C GLU A 49 -14.17 11.57 -6.09
N GLY A 50 -13.26 12.25 -6.79
CA GLY A 50 -12.95 12.01 -8.20
C GLY A 50 -12.48 10.57 -8.44
N VAL A 51 -11.62 10.04 -7.56
CA VAL A 51 -11.21 8.63 -7.59
C VAL A 51 -12.41 7.71 -7.39
N ALA A 52 -13.28 8.01 -6.43
CA ALA A 52 -14.47 7.20 -6.18
C ALA A 52 -15.44 7.22 -7.38
N ASP A 53 -15.64 8.35 -8.01
CA ASP A 53 -16.50 8.50 -9.20
C ASP A 53 -15.93 7.76 -10.42
N GLU A 54 -14.61 7.78 -10.60
CA GLU A 54 -13.97 6.98 -11.65
C GLU A 54 -14.23 5.48 -11.46
N LEU A 55 -14.09 4.98 -10.22
CA LEU A 55 -14.35 3.57 -9.92
C LEU A 55 -15.84 3.20 -10.11
N ARG A 56 -16.77 4.09 -9.74
CA ARG A 56 -18.21 3.93 -10.03
C ARG A 56 -18.46 3.87 -11.54
N GLY A 57 -17.77 4.72 -12.31
CA GLY A 57 -17.81 4.70 -13.78
C GLY A 57 -17.31 3.39 -14.40
N ARG A 58 -16.49 2.64 -13.70
CA ARG A 58 -16.03 1.28 -14.07
C ARG A 58 -17.03 0.17 -13.67
N GLY A 59 -18.12 0.54 -13.00
CA GLY A 59 -19.18 -0.38 -12.58
C GLY A 59 -18.99 -0.97 -11.19
N ALA A 60 -18.04 -0.48 -10.39
CA ALA A 60 -17.85 -0.92 -9.03
C ALA A 60 -18.82 -0.24 -8.05
N GLU A 61 -19.26 -0.97 -7.02
CA GLU A 61 -19.89 -0.36 -5.85
C GLU A 61 -18.78 0.29 -4.99
N VAL A 62 -18.92 1.59 -4.70
CA VAL A 62 -17.86 2.38 -4.06
C VAL A 62 -18.38 3.21 -2.90
N VAL A 63 -17.63 3.25 -1.81
CA VAL A 63 -17.77 4.23 -0.73
C VAL A 63 -16.43 4.90 -0.47
N ALA A 64 -16.44 6.20 -0.20
CA ALA A 64 -15.27 6.96 0.25
C ALA A 64 -15.39 7.22 1.76
N ILE A 65 -14.34 6.91 2.53
CA ILE A 65 -14.33 7.00 3.99
C ILE A 65 -13.04 7.69 4.45
N ALA A 66 -13.17 8.80 5.16
CA ALA A 66 -12.04 9.48 5.77
C ALA A 66 -11.43 8.63 6.90
N CYS A 67 -10.10 8.52 6.91
CA CYS A 67 -9.36 7.81 7.95
C CYS A 67 -7.92 8.33 8.03
N ASP A 68 -7.58 8.97 9.14
CA ASP A 68 -6.19 9.08 9.53
C ASP A 68 -5.74 7.75 10.12
N VAL A 69 -4.88 7.04 9.39
CA VAL A 69 -4.40 5.71 9.81
C VAL A 69 -3.53 5.77 11.08
N ALA A 70 -2.98 6.94 11.43
CA ALA A 70 -2.27 7.12 12.69
C ALA A 70 -3.19 7.08 13.92
N ASP A 71 -4.52 7.18 13.74
CA ASP A 71 -5.53 7.07 14.79
C ASP A 71 -6.19 5.68 14.78
N ALA A 72 -5.93 4.90 15.82
CA ALA A 72 -6.50 3.56 15.96
C ALA A 72 -8.04 3.55 16.06
N GLY A 73 -8.66 4.64 16.51
CA GLY A 73 -10.13 4.80 16.57
C GLY A 73 -10.72 4.95 15.18
N GLN A 74 -10.10 5.80 14.34
CA GLN A 74 -10.51 5.99 12.96
C GLN A 74 -10.29 4.72 12.12
N CYS A 75 -9.19 3.97 12.34
CA CYS A 75 -8.98 2.69 11.68
C CYS A 75 -10.09 1.68 12.00
N ARG A 76 -10.53 1.60 13.27
CA ARG A 76 -11.68 0.77 13.65
C ARG A 76 -12.99 1.23 12.99
N ALA A 77 -13.21 2.55 12.94
CA ALA A 77 -14.39 3.14 12.32
C ALA A 77 -14.42 2.90 10.80
N LEU A 78 -13.28 2.98 10.11
CA LEU A 78 -13.15 2.64 8.69
C LEU A 78 -13.65 1.21 8.41
N ILE A 79 -13.16 0.24 9.17
CA ILE A 79 -13.54 -1.15 8.99
C ILE A 79 -15.03 -1.36 9.32
N ALA A 80 -15.52 -0.76 10.41
CA ALA A 80 -16.94 -0.88 10.79
C ALA A 80 -17.88 -0.32 9.71
N GLN A 81 -17.57 0.84 9.13
CA GLN A 81 -18.35 1.44 8.06
C GLN A 81 -18.32 0.58 6.77
N ALA A 82 -17.18 -0.01 6.44
CA ALA A 82 -17.08 -0.93 5.31
C ALA A 82 -17.92 -2.20 5.52
N VAL A 83 -17.91 -2.76 6.75
CA VAL A 83 -18.76 -3.90 7.13
C VAL A 83 -20.23 -3.53 7.06
N GLU A 84 -20.64 -2.37 7.58
CA GLU A 84 -22.03 -1.89 7.50
C GLU A 84 -22.50 -1.74 6.05
N ARG A 85 -21.65 -1.17 5.19
CA ARG A 85 -22.02 -0.88 3.79
C ARG A 85 -22.05 -2.13 2.91
N PHE A 86 -21.14 -3.09 3.11
CA PHE A 86 -20.93 -4.22 2.20
C PHE A 86 -21.09 -5.60 2.85
N GLY A 87 -21.37 -5.66 4.15
CA GLY A 87 -21.55 -6.90 4.88
C GLY A 87 -20.26 -7.61 5.28
N GLY A 88 -19.09 -7.00 5.04
CA GLY A 88 -17.79 -7.55 5.45
C GLY A 88 -16.60 -6.96 4.70
N VAL A 89 -15.42 -7.40 5.10
CA VAL A 89 -14.14 -7.05 4.45
C VAL A 89 -13.47 -8.35 4.02
N ASP A 90 -13.08 -8.44 2.74
CA ASP A 90 -12.37 -9.59 2.17
C ASP A 90 -10.89 -9.28 1.93
N VAL A 91 -10.59 -8.04 1.52
CA VAL A 91 -9.25 -7.58 1.19
C VAL A 91 -8.97 -6.27 1.92
N LEU A 92 -7.85 -6.22 2.64
CA LEU A 92 -7.26 -4.97 3.15
C LEU A 92 -5.92 -4.75 2.47
N VAL A 93 -5.73 -3.56 1.88
CA VAL A 93 -4.42 -3.12 1.40
C VAL A 93 -3.96 -1.92 2.25
N ASN A 94 -2.97 -2.12 3.08
CA ASN A 94 -2.30 -1.07 3.83
C ASN A 94 -1.33 -0.34 2.88
N ASN A 95 -1.84 0.69 2.19
CA ASN A 95 -1.08 1.47 1.22
C ASN A 95 -0.74 2.88 1.74
N ALA A 96 -1.51 3.44 2.68
CA ALA A 96 -1.20 4.75 3.27
C ALA A 96 0.26 4.83 3.74
N GLY A 97 0.94 5.89 3.38
CA GLY A 97 2.33 6.08 3.75
C GLY A 97 2.88 7.45 3.37
N ILE A 98 3.80 7.92 4.19
CA ILE A 98 4.55 9.16 4.02
C ILE A 98 6.05 8.86 4.12
N GLY A 99 6.90 9.77 3.63
CA GLY A 99 8.33 9.47 3.67
C GLY A 99 9.29 10.57 3.21
N PHE A 100 8.92 11.85 3.34
CA PHE A 100 9.51 12.89 2.51
C PHE A 100 10.37 13.95 3.16
N LYS A 101 10.57 13.90 4.46
CA LYS A 101 11.62 14.73 5.05
C LYS A 101 12.93 13.95 4.94
N MET A 102 13.59 14.10 3.78
CA MET A 102 14.88 13.44 3.51
C MET A 102 15.99 14.26 4.15
N ARG A 103 16.57 13.75 5.25
CA ARG A 103 17.63 14.41 6.00
C ARG A 103 18.70 13.42 6.46
N PRO A 104 19.95 13.86 6.60
CA PRO A 104 20.97 13.08 7.27
C PRO A 104 20.51 12.62 8.66
N LEU A 105 20.90 11.41 9.07
CA LEU A 105 20.49 10.80 10.34
C LEU A 105 20.64 11.73 11.55
N LEU A 106 21.72 12.52 11.58
CA LEU A 106 22.03 13.42 12.68
C LEU A 106 21.16 14.70 12.72
N GLU A 107 20.38 14.96 11.68
CA GLU A 107 19.55 16.14 11.52
C GLU A 107 18.04 15.81 11.59
N VAL A 108 17.68 14.54 11.71
CA VAL A 108 16.27 14.10 11.78
C VAL A 108 15.62 14.62 13.05
N ASP A 109 14.51 15.34 12.92
CA ASP A 109 13.67 15.69 14.05
C ASP A 109 12.87 14.47 14.52
N THR A 110 12.86 14.26 15.84
CA THR A 110 12.23 13.06 16.41
C THR A 110 10.71 13.12 16.29
N ALA A 111 10.08 14.24 16.65
CA ALA A 111 8.62 14.34 16.70
C ALA A 111 8.02 14.49 15.30
N ASP A 112 8.55 15.45 14.51
CA ASP A 112 7.94 15.83 13.24
C ASP A 112 8.35 14.95 12.05
N GLU A 113 9.37 14.09 12.21
CA GLU A 113 9.87 13.27 11.11
C GLU A 113 9.87 11.78 11.46
N TRP A 114 10.49 11.41 12.58
CA TRP A 114 10.54 10.01 12.98
C TRP A 114 9.19 9.49 13.46
N ASP A 115 8.60 10.14 14.46
CA ASP A 115 7.36 9.67 15.09
C ASP A 115 6.18 9.71 14.12
N GLU A 116 6.07 10.76 13.29
CA GLU A 116 5.02 10.87 12.28
C GLU A 116 5.12 9.74 11.23
N VAL A 117 6.32 9.47 10.72
CA VAL A 117 6.52 8.40 9.72
C VAL A 117 6.23 7.02 10.32
N ILE A 118 6.66 6.75 11.55
CA ILE A 118 6.36 5.49 12.23
C ILE A 118 4.86 5.37 12.51
N ALA A 119 4.22 6.44 12.98
CA ALA A 119 2.79 6.45 13.27
C ALA A 119 1.95 6.11 12.03
N VAL A 120 2.22 6.75 10.91
CA VAL A 120 1.47 6.51 9.66
C VAL A 120 1.85 5.17 9.03
N ASN A 121 3.14 4.94 8.75
CA ASN A 121 3.55 3.82 7.91
C ASN A 121 3.48 2.47 8.62
N LEU A 122 3.78 2.42 9.92
CA LEU A 122 3.88 1.17 10.66
C LEU A 122 2.71 0.98 11.63
N SER A 123 2.49 1.94 12.53
CA SER A 123 1.41 1.84 13.51
C SER A 123 0.04 1.83 12.80
N GLY A 124 -0.15 2.66 11.78
CA GLY A 124 -1.38 2.70 10.98
C GLY A 124 -1.66 1.37 10.28
N ALA A 125 -0.64 0.76 9.66
CA ALA A 125 -0.76 -0.57 9.06
C ALA A 125 -1.14 -1.63 10.13
N PHE A 126 -0.57 -1.55 11.33
CA PHE A 126 -0.94 -2.43 12.44
C PHE A 126 -2.41 -2.21 12.88
N TYR A 127 -2.85 -0.95 13.06
CA TYR A 127 -4.22 -0.66 13.50
C TYR A 127 -5.26 -1.13 12.48
N CYS A 128 -5.05 -0.86 11.19
CA CYS A 128 -5.94 -1.33 10.14
C CYS A 128 -5.93 -2.86 10.03
N THR A 129 -4.75 -3.51 10.10
CA THR A 129 -4.61 -4.96 10.10
C THR A 129 -5.38 -5.58 11.25
N GLN A 130 -5.21 -5.07 12.48
CA GLN A 130 -5.91 -5.58 13.67
C GLN A 130 -7.43 -5.46 13.53
N ALA A 131 -7.92 -4.29 13.08
CA ALA A 131 -9.34 -4.05 12.92
C ALA A 131 -9.96 -4.95 11.83
N ALA A 132 -9.32 -5.05 10.67
CA ALA A 132 -9.78 -5.90 9.56
C ALA A 132 -9.72 -7.38 9.93
N ALA A 133 -8.63 -7.84 10.56
CA ALA A 133 -8.50 -9.23 10.99
C ALA A 133 -9.61 -9.64 11.97
N ARG A 134 -9.98 -8.78 12.90
CA ARG A 134 -11.14 -9.04 13.81
C ARG A 134 -12.42 -9.25 13.02
N ALA A 135 -12.74 -8.37 12.08
CA ALA A 135 -13.93 -8.50 11.24
C ALA A 135 -13.89 -9.76 10.35
N MET A 136 -12.72 -10.09 9.80
CA MET A 136 -12.53 -11.32 8.99
C MET A 136 -12.70 -12.58 9.82
N VAL A 137 -12.13 -12.64 11.04
CA VAL A 137 -12.26 -13.77 11.96
C VAL A 137 -13.71 -13.94 12.40
N GLU A 138 -14.39 -12.86 12.79
CA GLU A 138 -15.80 -12.90 13.19
C GLU A 138 -16.70 -13.43 12.06
N ARG A 139 -16.42 -13.02 10.82
CA ARG A 139 -17.16 -13.52 9.65
C ARG A 139 -16.85 -14.98 9.30
N GLY A 140 -15.68 -15.50 9.65
CA GLY A 140 -15.29 -16.90 9.48
C GLY A 140 -15.10 -17.37 8.02
N ARG A 141 -14.78 -16.45 7.09
CA ARG A 141 -14.59 -16.74 5.66
C ARG A 141 -13.16 -16.52 5.18
N GLY A 142 -12.22 -16.38 6.11
CA GLY A 142 -10.85 -15.99 5.79
C GLY A 142 -10.75 -14.53 5.31
N GLY A 143 -9.63 -14.17 4.71
CA GLY A 143 -9.36 -12.83 4.19
C GLY A 143 -7.97 -12.69 3.60
N ARG A 144 -7.70 -11.53 3.02
CA ARG A 144 -6.40 -11.19 2.42
C ARG A 144 -5.94 -9.83 2.92
N ILE A 145 -4.74 -9.76 3.46
CA ILE A 145 -4.11 -8.51 3.90
C ILE A 145 -2.83 -8.33 3.11
N VAL A 146 -2.70 -7.20 2.42
CA VAL A 146 -1.51 -6.87 1.63
C VAL A 146 -0.94 -5.54 2.13
N ASN A 147 0.30 -5.57 2.58
CA ASN A 147 1.02 -4.39 3.06
C ASN A 147 1.90 -3.82 1.95
N ILE A 148 1.74 -2.55 1.61
CA ILE A 148 2.61 -1.89 0.65
C ILE A 148 3.87 -1.42 1.38
N ALA A 149 4.88 -2.28 1.36
CA ALA A 149 6.20 -1.97 1.87
C ALA A 149 7.00 -1.11 0.87
N SER A 150 8.20 -1.48 0.54
CA SER A 150 9.09 -0.79 -0.40
C SER A 150 10.35 -1.63 -0.60
N GLN A 151 11.14 -1.38 -1.63
CA GLN A 151 12.54 -1.79 -1.66
C GLN A 151 13.30 -1.34 -0.39
N ALA A 152 12.90 -0.21 0.19
CA ALA A 152 13.43 0.28 1.47
C ALA A 152 13.14 -0.64 2.67
N ALA A 153 12.39 -1.71 2.50
CA ALA A 153 12.22 -2.78 3.48
C ALA A 153 13.24 -3.93 3.31
N LYS A 154 14.07 -3.85 2.28
CA LYS A 154 15.08 -4.85 1.91
C LYS A 154 16.50 -4.29 1.99
N THR A 155 16.66 -3.01 1.67
CA THR A 155 17.96 -2.33 1.64
C THR A 155 17.88 -0.97 2.33
N GLY A 156 19.04 -0.42 2.70
CA GLY A 156 19.15 0.90 3.31
C GLY A 156 19.26 2.01 2.27
N PHE A 157 18.66 3.15 2.58
CA PHE A 157 18.82 4.38 1.81
C PHE A 157 19.32 5.50 2.71
N PRO A 158 20.31 6.32 2.27
CA PRO A 158 20.74 7.46 3.03
C PRO A 158 19.60 8.48 3.14
N HIS A 159 19.59 9.24 4.21
CA HIS A 159 18.65 10.34 4.48
C HIS A 159 17.16 9.91 4.60
N LEU A 160 16.90 8.62 4.80
CA LEU A 160 15.54 8.06 4.98
C LEU A 160 15.42 7.14 6.22
N PRO A 161 16.03 7.46 7.38
CA PRO A 161 16.06 6.50 8.51
C PRO A 161 14.68 6.10 9.00
N ALA A 162 13.75 7.03 9.18
CA ALA A 162 12.39 6.72 9.62
C ALA A 162 11.62 5.89 8.59
N TYR A 163 11.71 6.25 7.31
CA TYR A 163 11.04 5.53 6.24
C TYR A 163 11.57 4.09 6.10
N VAL A 164 12.89 3.91 6.04
CA VAL A 164 13.55 2.59 5.97
C VAL A 164 13.13 1.74 7.17
N SER A 165 13.19 2.30 8.39
CA SER A 165 12.78 1.60 9.61
C SER A 165 11.31 1.20 9.58
N SER A 166 10.41 2.10 9.16
CA SER A 166 8.99 1.81 9.06
C SER A 166 8.69 0.68 8.07
N LYS A 167 9.37 0.68 6.91
CA LYS A 167 9.14 -0.34 5.88
C LYS A 167 9.76 -1.70 6.24
N HIS A 168 10.89 -1.75 6.93
CA HIS A 168 11.41 -2.98 7.55
C HIS A 168 10.46 -3.50 8.64
N GLY A 169 9.98 -2.61 9.52
CA GLY A 169 8.99 -2.96 10.54
C GLY A 169 7.69 -3.52 9.95
N MET A 170 7.24 -3.00 8.81
CA MET A 170 6.06 -3.50 8.09
C MET A 170 6.25 -4.95 7.60
N VAL A 171 7.42 -5.34 7.15
CA VAL A 171 7.73 -6.74 6.80
C VAL A 171 7.74 -7.61 8.07
N GLY A 172 8.26 -7.11 9.19
CA GLY A 172 8.17 -7.79 10.49
C GLY A 172 6.72 -8.02 10.92
N LEU A 173 5.87 -6.97 10.84
CA LEU A 173 4.43 -7.04 11.10
C LEU A 173 3.75 -8.07 10.19
N THR A 174 4.07 -8.07 8.89
CA THR A 174 3.54 -9.01 7.91
C THR A 174 3.77 -10.46 8.35
N ARG A 175 4.99 -10.79 8.73
CA ARG A 175 5.38 -12.15 9.16
C ARG A 175 4.71 -12.56 10.45
N ALA A 176 4.67 -11.68 11.45
CA ALA A 176 4.01 -11.95 12.72
C ALA A 176 2.51 -12.20 12.52
N ALA A 177 1.83 -11.31 11.79
CA ALA A 177 0.41 -11.44 11.52
C ALA A 177 0.08 -12.69 10.67
N ALA A 178 0.93 -13.06 9.71
CA ALA A 178 0.76 -14.26 8.90
C ALA A 178 0.74 -15.54 9.74
N VAL A 179 1.65 -15.65 10.71
CA VAL A 179 1.73 -16.81 11.62
C VAL A 179 0.49 -16.92 12.50
N GLU A 180 0.02 -15.79 13.03
CA GLU A 180 -1.15 -15.79 13.93
C GLU A 180 -2.47 -16.01 13.20
N LEU A 181 -2.64 -15.38 12.02
CA LEU A 181 -3.91 -15.32 11.31
C LEU A 181 -4.14 -16.49 10.34
N GLY A 182 -3.10 -17.24 10.01
CA GLY A 182 -3.19 -18.38 9.09
C GLY A 182 -4.21 -19.43 9.51
N GLN A 183 -4.36 -19.70 10.82
CA GLN A 183 -5.39 -20.61 11.37
C GLN A 183 -6.83 -20.17 11.07
N HIS A 184 -7.04 -18.90 10.73
CA HIS A 184 -8.34 -18.33 10.35
C HIS A 184 -8.54 -18.24 8.84
N GLY A 185 -7.64 -18.82 8.03
CA GLY A 185 -7.67 -18.71 6.57
C GLY A 185 -7.36 -17.31 6.03
N ILE A 186 -6.70 -16.48 6.84
CA ILE A 186 -6.29 -15.12 6.46
C ILE A 186 -4.82 -15.15 6.06
N THR A 187 -4.51 -14.73 4.84
CA THR A 187 -3.12 -14.53 4.43
C THR A 187 -2.70 -13.08 4.63
N VAL A 188 -1.45 -12.88 5.04
CA VAL A 188 -0.85 -11.55 5.20
C VAL A 188 0.47 -11.52 4.45
N ASN A 189 0.58 -10.66 3.43
CA ASN A 189 1.78 -10.53 2.62
C ASN A 189 2.17 -9.06 2.46
N ALA A 190 3.42 -8.81 2.10
CA ALA A 190 3.92 -7.50 1.72
C ALA A 190 4.30 -7.47 0.25
N VAL A 191 4.07 -6.33 -0.41
CA VAL A 191 4.62 -6.00 -1.72
C VAL A 191 5.69 -4.93 -1.53
N CYS A 192 6.84 -5.11 -2.14
CA CYS A 192 7.99 -4.22 -2.07
C CYS A 192 8.26 -3.59 -3.45
N PRO A 193 7.54 -2.49 -3.79
CA PRO A 193 7.78 -1.79 -5.04
C PRO A 193 9.11 -1.05 -5.02
N ASN A 194 9.68 -0.82 -6.20
CA ASN A 194 10.84 0.02 -6.43
C ASN A 194 10.54 1.07 -7.49
N HIS A 195 11.01 2.30 -7.28
CA HIS A 195 10.95 3.42 -8.23
C HIS A 195 9.62 3.54 -9.01
N VAL A 196 8.48 3.47 -8.29
CA VAL A 196 7.18 3.67 -8.94
C VAL A 196 6.98 5.16 -9.23
N THR A 197 6.59 5.46 -10.47
CA THR A 197 6.32 6.84 -10.91
C THR A 197 4.98 7.33 -10.38
N THR A 198 4.98 7.81 -9.13
CA THR A 198 3.82 8.44 -8.47
C THR A 198 4.22 9.84 -7.97
N GLY A 199 3.24 10.65 -7.51
CA GLY A 199 3.52 11.95 -6.89
C GLY A 199 4.51 11.86 -5.72
N LEU A 200 4.43 10.77 -4.96
CA LEU A 200 5.35 10.41 -3.89
C LEU A 200 6.78 10.25 -4.40
N GLY A 201 6.98 9.51 -5.48
CA GLY A 201 8.29 9.30 -6.10
C GLY A 201 8.90 10.56 -6.66
N ALA A 202 8.10 11.52 -7.13
CA ALA A 202 8.62 12.75 -7.74
C ALA A 202 9.47 13.60 -6.77
N GLN A 203 9.05 13.71 -5.50
CA GLN A 203 9.82 14.45 -4.49
C GLN A 203 11.13 13.74 -4.16
N GLN A 204 11.11 12.42 -4.03
CA GLN A 204 12.32 11.62 -3.83
C GLN A 204 13.28 11.75 -5.01
N ASN A 205 12.78 11.66 -6.23
CA ASN A 205 13.60 11.79 -7.44
C ASN A 205 14.30 13.14 -7.52
N ALA A 206 13.59 14.23 -7.21
CA ALA A 206 14.20 15.57 -7.19
C ALA A 206 15.30 15.71 -6.12
N TYR A 207 15.10 15.10 -4.96
CA TYR A 207 16.09 15.11 -3.88
C TYR A 207 17.32 14.27 -4.23
N PHE A 208 17.14 13.01 -4.60
CA PHE A 208 18.23 12.09 -4.89
C PHE A 208 19.00 12.46 -6.16
N SER A 209 18.36 13.07 -7.17
CA SER A 209 19.05 13.64 -8.33
C SER A 209 20.13 14.63 -7.88
N LYS A 210 19.80 15.55 -6.98
CA LYS A 210 20.75 16.52 -6.44
C LYS A 210 21.80 15.87 -5.54
N LEU A 211 21.38 15.00 -4.62
CA LEU A 211 22.28 14.34 -3.67
C LEU A 211 23.35 13.50 -4.38
N LEU A 212 22.98 12.84 -5.46
CA LEU A 212 23.88 11.96 -6.23
C LEU A 212 24.61 12.67 -7.38
N GLY A 213 24.42 14.00 -7.51
CA GLY A 213 25.16 14.84 -8.46
C GLY A 213 24.73 14.70 -9.92
N PHE A 214 23.51 14.29 -10.19
CA PHE A 214 22.97 14.28 -11.55
C PHE A 214 22.62 15.70 -12.02
N ALA A 215 22.78 15.97 -13.32
CA ALA A 215 22.51 17.28 -13.90
C ALA A 215 21.00 17.62 -13.91
N SER A 216 20.15 16.62 -14.02
CA SER A 216 18.70 16.76 -14.04
C SER A 216 17.99 15.57 -13.37
N VAL A 217 16.69 15.69 -13.09
CA VAL A 217 15.85 14.57 -12.66
C VAL A 217 15.71 13.53 -13.78
N GLU A 218 15.68 13.97 -15.04
CA GLU A 218 15.65 13.10 -16.20
C GLU A 218 16.91 12.22 -16.29
N ASP A 219 18.10 12.80 -16.10
CA ASP A 219 19.35 12.02 -16.08
C ASP A 219 19.39 11.02 -14.92
N TYR A 220 18.88 11.41 -13.74
CA TYR A 220 18.73 10.50 -12.62
C TYR A 220 17.82 9.33 -12.96
N LEU A 221 16.62 9.60 -13.49
CA LEU A 221 15.66 8.55 -13.87
C LEU A 221 16.19 7.66 -14.99
N ALA A 222 16.88 8.22 -15.97
CA ALA A 222 17.54 7.43 -17.01
C ALA A 222 18.64 6.54 -16.44
N GLY A 223 19.43 7.06 -15.48
CA GLY A 223 20.44 6.27 -14.76
C GLY A 223 19.83 5.13 -13.94
N MET A 224 18.68 5.37 -13.30
CA MET A 224 17.96 4.34 -12.55
C MET A 224 17.34 3.28 -13.49
N ALA A 225 16.74 3.71 -14.60
CA ALA A 225 16.21 2.78 -15.61
C ALA A 225 17.31 1.91 -16.20
N ALA A 226 18.51 2.46 -16.47
CA ALA A 226 19.64 1.70 -16.99
C ALA A 226 20.19 0.65 -16.02
N LYS A 227 20.02 0.85 -14.71
CA LYS A 227 20.39 -0.15 -13.69
C LYS A 227 19.32 -1.23 -13.49
N ASN A 228 18.08 -0.95 -13.87
CA ASN A 228 16.99 -1.91 -13.74
C ASN A 228 17.06 -2.95 -14.88
N PRO A 229 17.10 -4.25 -14.62
CA PRO A 229 17.12 -5.30 -15.65
C PRO A 229 15.99 -5.20 -16.66
N MET A 230 14.81 -4.70 -16.26
CA MET A 230 13.68 -4.48 -17.17
C MET A 230 13.77 -3.18 -17.97
N GLY A 231 14.81 -2.34 -17.75
CA GLY A 231 15.08 -1.12 -18.50
C GLY A 231 14.10 0.02 -18.31
N ARG A 232 13.25 -0.03 -17.27
CA ARG A 232 12.25 1.00 -16.99
C ARG A 232 11.93 1.12 -15.49
N PRO A 233 11.42 2.26 -15.04
CA PRO A 233 10.84 2.36 -13.69
C PRO A 233 9.56 1.52 -13.57
N GLY A 234 9.15 1.21 -12.34
CA GLY A 234 7.87 0.59 -12.04
C GLY A 234 6.70 1.53 -12.33
N LEU A 235 5.57 0.95 -12.67
CA LEU A 235 4.29 1.64 -12.85
C LEU A 235 3.33 1.22 -11.72
N PRO A 236 2.33 2.05 -11.36
CA PRO A 236 1.28 1.65 -10.43
C PRO A 236 0.61 0.34 -10.81
N THR A 237 0.44 0.08 -12.11
CA THR A 237 -0.14 -1.16 -12.65
C THR A 237 0.71 -2.41 -12.37
N ASP A 238 2.04 -2.30 -12.31
CA ASP A 238 2.91 -3.43 -11.96
C ASP A 238 2.66 -3.87 -10.51
N THR A 239 2.60 -2.91 -9.60
CA THR A 239 2.30 -3.18 -8.18
C THR A 239 0.86 -3.65 -8.00
N ALA A 240 -0.11 -3.03 -8.68
CA ALA A 240 -1.51 -3.43 -8.63
C ALA A 240 -1.72 -4.88 -9.08
N ALA A 241 -0.97 -5.34 -10.09
CA ALA A 241 -1.03 -6.74 -10.55
C ALA A 241 -0.55 -7.72 -9.47
N ALA A 242 0.55 -7.41 -8.78
CA ALA A 242 1.06 -8.22 -7.68
C ALA A 242 0.09 -8.24 -6.47
N VAL A 243 -0.48 -7.08 -6.12
CA VAL A 243 -1.50 -6.97 -5.06
C VAL A 243 -2.73 -7.80 -5.42
N ALA A 244 -3.26 -7.68 -6.64
CA ALA A 244 -4.43 -8.44 -7.07
C ALA A 244 -4.17 -9.96 -7.04
N TRP A 245 -2.97 -10.41 -7.41
CA TRP A 245 -2.62 -11.82 -7.29
C TRP A 245 -2.58 -12.27 -5.82
N LEU A 246 -1.86 -11.56 -4.95
CA LEU A 246 -1.79 -11.89 -3.51
C LEU A 246 -3.16 -11.82 -2.80
N ALA A 247 -4.06 -10.96 -3.27
CA ALA A 247 -5.42 -10.84 -2.75
C ALA A 247 -6.39 -11.91 -3.29
N SER A 248 -6.00 -12.67 -4.30
CA SER A 248 -6.86 -13.67 -4.96
C SER A 248 -6.80 -15.05 -4.30
N GLU A 249 -7.67 -15.95 -4.75
CA GLU A 249 -7.66 -17.38 -4.36
C GLU A 249 -6.44 -18.13 -4.95
N GLU A 250 -5.80 -17.60 -5.99
CA GLU A 250 -4.60 -18.18 -6.58
C GLU A 250 -3.39 -18.16 -5.62
N ALA A 251 -3.38 -17.22 -4.67
CA ALA A 251 -2.34 -17.08 -3.65
C ALA A 251 -2.74 -17.61 -2.26
N VAL A 252 -3.74 -18.49 -2.17
CA VAL A 252 -4.28 -18.98 -0.89
C VAL A 252 -3.24 -19.64 0.02
N TYR A 253 -2.16 -20.18 -0.55
CA TYR A 253 -1.08 -20.83 0.20
C TYR A 253 0.19 -19.97 0.31
N VAL A 254 0.07 -18.67 0.00
CA VAL A 254 1.16 -17.68 0.10
C VAL A 254 0.87 -16.74 1.26
N THR A 255 1.66 -16.81 2.32
CA THR A 255 1.53 -15.92 3.49
C THR A 255 2.87 -15.67 4.15
N GLY A 256 3.08 -14.48 4.72
CA GLY A 256 4.33 -14.06 5.35
C GLY A 256 5.41 -13.60 4.37
N GLU A 257 5.10 -13.54 3.08
CA GLU A 257 6.03 -13.14 2.04
C GLU A 257 6.19 -11.63 1.91
N ALA A 258 7.37 -11.23 1.46
CA ALA A 258 7.67 -9.85 1.07
C ALA A 258 8.14 -9.85 -0.40
N LEU A 259 7.16 -9.75 -1.30
CA LEU A 259 7.33 -9.90 -2.74
C LEU A 259 7.93 -8.65 -3.36
N ASN A 260 9.09 -8.78 -4.00
CA ASN A 260 9.69 -7.69 -4.77
C ASN A 260 8.93 -7.45 -6.07
N VAL A 261 8.58 -6.19 -6.34
CA VAL A 261 8.06 -5.70 -7.62
C VAL A 261 9.03 -4.61 -8.09
N SER A 262 10.21 -5.03 -8.49
CA SER A 262 11.38 -4.17 -8.67
C SER A 262 11.98 -4.22 -10.09
N GLY A 263 11.40 -5.00 -11.01
CA GLY A 263 12.00 -5.20 -12.32
C GLY A 263 13.36 -5.92 -12.28
N GLY A 264 13.65 -6.63 -11.18
CA GLY A 264 14.89 -7.36 -10.96
C GLY A 264 16.02 -6.56 -10.30
N GLU A 265 15.77 -5.31 -9.90
CA GLU A 265 16.76 -4.48 -9.19
C GLU A 265 17.02 -4.98 -7.77
N GLU A 266 16.01 -5.55 -7.12
CA GLU A 266 16.11 -6.17 -5.80
C GLU A 266 15.68 -7.64 -5.89
N MET A 267 16.47 -8.58 -5.35
CA MET A 267 16.28 -10.03 -5.56
C MET A 267 16.12 -10.85 -4.27
N HIS A 268 16.08 -10.23 -3.08
CA HIS A 268 16.02 -10.95 -1.78
C HIS A 268 15.08 -10.31 -0.77
#